data_230628cc83acdcdfe1ba498e8909c021
#
_entry.id   230628cc83acdcdfe1ba498e8909c021
#
_cell.length_a   1.000
_cell.length_b   1.000
_cell.length_c   1.000
_cell.angle_alpha   90.00
_cell.angle_beta   90.00
_cell.angle_gamma   90.00
#
_symmetry.space_group_name_H-M   'P 1'
#
loop_
_entity.id
_entity.type
_entity.pdbx_description
1 polymer ?
#
loop_
_entity_poly.entity_id
_entity_poly.type
_entity_poly.pdbx_seq_one_letter_code
_entity_poly.pdbx_strand_id
1 'polypeptide(L)'
;GDESSYPLARFLADSVVYSKVLNPEFKPEYYDVLQNIFGRGAVKNKNDFVESIIAMKPYSDDGGIDVMQNVLTIQSAIEKHKKIKLALGVYRYEEREEELVFKTPDDEKKKWCVSPVRVIMSNGRYYLLALSKKMPGGDTLFFRVDLMDEIDILDNERAEYPTSNEWNNPKKFLIANPYFYSGEKENIVIGFKEEQMTQIVDWFGTEENKVYEIIGSYMFKPDTDGGKKINGVKMIKLRFNAVNVMAFSFWVMQ
;
A
#
# COMPACT_ATOMS: atom_id res chain seq x y z
N GLY A 1 28.00 -10.35 20.56
CA GLY A 1 26.92 -10.69 19.65
C GLY A 1 27.55 -11.26 18.39
N ASP A 2 26.96 -12.30 17.85
CA ASP A 2 27.41 -12.98 16.65
C ASP A 2 27.29 -12.00 15.46
N GLU A 3 28.38 -11.75 14.72
CA GLU A 3 28.41 -10.85 13.56
C GLU A 3 27.37 -11.25 12.48
N SER A 4 26.89 -12.50 12.49
CA SER A 4 25.86 -12.99 11.56
C SER A 4 24.50 -12.31 11.72
N SER A 5 24.18 -11.71 12.85
CA SER A 5 22.91 -11.02 13.12
C SER A 5 22.87 -9.56 12.65
N TYR A 6 24.01 -8.94 12.33
CA TYR A 6 24.09 -7.53 11.95
C TYR A 6 23.28 -7.15 10.70
N PRO A 7 23.29 -7.92 9.59
CA PRO A 7 22.52 -7.57 8.41
C PRO A 7 21.00 -7.55 8.68
N LEU A 8 20.51 -8.52 9.47
CA LEU A 8 19.10 -8.58 9.86
C LEU A 8 18.71 -7.43 10.78
N ALA A 9 19.54 -7.14 11.78
CA ALA A 9 19.34 -6.02 12.70
C ALA A 9 19.31 -4.68 11.95
N ARG A 10 20.21 -4.50 11.00
CA ARG A 10 20.23 -3.32 10.14
C ARG A 10 18.98 -3.20 9.28
N PHE A 11 18.54 -4.29 8.64
CA PHE A 11 17.32 -4.32 7.83
C PHE A 11 16.10 -3.94 8.66
N LEU A 12 15.95 -4.45 9.89
CA LEU A 12 14.84 -4.12 10.78
C LEU A 12 14.91 -2.67 11.26
N ALA A 13 16.10 -2.17 11.60
CA ALA A 13 16.30 -0.76 11.94
C ALA A 13 15.89 0.17 10.78
N ASP A 14 16.33 -0.14 9.55
CA ASP A 14 15.95 0.63 8.36
C ASP A 14 14.44 0.53 8.09
N SER A 15 13.80 -0.62 8.34
CA SER A 15 12.35 -0.78 8.24
C SER A 15 11.58 0.14 9.20
N VAL A 16 12.11 0.36 10.39
CA VAL A 16 11.57 1.33 11.36
C VAL A 16 11.78 2.77 10.86
N VAL A 17 13.02 3.11 10.46
CA VAL A 17 13.39 4.46 10.00
C VAL A 17 12.52 4.91 8.82
N TYR A 18 12.29 4.02 7.85
CA TYR A 18 11.53 4.34 6.64
C TYR A 18 10.04 4.00 6.71
N SER A 19 9.54 3.60 7.87
CA SER A 19 8.11 3.37 8.08
C SER A 19 7.32 4.69 8.03
N LYS A 20 6.17 4.66 7.36
CA LYS A 20 5.26 5.80 7.25
C LYS A 20 4.10 5.75 8.23
N VAL A 21 4.09 4.73 9.10
CA VAL A 21 2.97 4.47 10.03
C VAL A 21 3.34 4.59 11.50
N LEU A 22 4.61 4.76 11.81
CA LEU A 22 5.06 4.89 13.19
C LEU A 22 4.80 6.29 13.74
N ASN A 23 4.25 6.34 14.95
CA ASN A 23 4.07 7.61 15.64
C ASN A 23 5.43 8.19 16.03
N PRO A 24 5.76 9.45 15.61
CA PRO A 24 7.01 10.11 15.94
C PRO A 24 7.27 10.26 17.43
N GLU A 25 6.23 10.31 18.25
CA GLU A 25 6.36 10.48 19.70
C GLU A 25 7.05 9.28 20.38
N PHE A 26 6.92 8.08 19.79
CA PHE A 26 7.54 6.86 20.31
C PHE A 26 8.91 6.52 19.66
N LYS A 27 9.57 7.47 19.00
CA LYS A 27 10.89 7.24 18.39
C LYS A 27 11.95 6.69 19.35
N PRO A 28 12.06 7.18 20.61
CA PRO A 28 13.02 6.64 21.58
C PRO A 28 12.74 5.19 21.93
N GLU A 29 11.47 4.82 22.08
CA GLU A 29 11.03 3.46 22.41
C GLU A 29 11.36 2.46 21.31
N TYR A 30 11.24 2.84 20.03
CA TYR A 30 11.64 1.98 18.92
C TYR A 30 13.13 1.65 18.96
N TYR A 31 13.97 2.62 19.32
CA TYR A 31 15.39 2.36 19.53
C TYR A 31 15.60 1.35 20.66
N ASP A 32 14.96 1.57 21.80
CA ASP A 32 15.14 0.72 22.98
C ASP A 32 14.65 -0.72 22.70
N VAL A 33 13.55 -0.89 21.96
CA VAL A 33 13.08 -2.22 21.49
C VAL A 33 14.12 -2.90 20.60
N LEU A 34 14.67 -2.20 19.60
CA LEU A 34 15.71 -2.76 18.72
C LEU A 34 16.97 -3.14 19.48
N GLN A 35 17.40 -2.34 20.45
CA GLN A 35 18.54 -2.64 21.31
C GLN A 35 18.29 -3.87 22.19
N ASN A 36 17.08 -4.02 22.71
CA ASN A 36 16.70 -5.17 23.53
C ASN A 36 16.69 -6.48 22.72
N ILE A 37 16.27 -6.42 21.45
CA ILE A 37 16.20 -7.59 20.59
C ILE A 37 17.60 -7.97 20.05
N PHE A 38 18.38 -7.01 19.57
CA PHE A 38 19.60 -7.24 18.81
C PHE A 38 20.90 -6.90 19.55
N GLY A 39 20.81 -6.34 20.75
CA GLY A 39 21.98 -5.87 21.50
C GLY A 39 22.53 -4.53 21.02
N ARG A 40 23.52 -4.01 21.75
CA ARG A 40 24.08 -2.67 21.55
C ARG A 40 24.78 -2.43 20.19
N GLY A 41 24.93 -3.44 19.38
CA GLY A 41 25.57 -3.34 18.07
C GLY A 41 24.63 -3.03 16.90
N ALA A 42 23.32 -3.19 17.08
CA ALA A 42 22.35 -3.07 16.00
C ALA A 42 22.21 -1.63 15.48
N VAL A 43 22.18 -0.67 16.38
CA VAL A 43 22.11 0.75 16.07
C VAL A 43 23.11 1.48 16.98
N LYS A 44 24.13 2.09 16.38
CA LYS A 44 25.28 2.60 17.16
C LYS A 44 24.99 3.86 17.97
N ASN A 45 24.09 4.72 17.50
CA ASN A 45 23.81 6.00 18.11
C ASN A 45 22.29 6.24 18.19
N LYS A 46 21.77 6.44 19.42
CA LYS A 46 20.35 6.68 19.68
C LYS A 46 19.86 7.97 19.01
N ASN A 47 20.63 9.05 19.12
CA ASN A 47 20.22 10.35 18.57
C ASN A 47 20.15 10.30 17.04
N ASP A 48 21.17 9.77 16.39
CA ASP A 48 21.19 9.62 14.91
C ASP A 48 20.03 8.75 14.43
N PHE A 49 19.71 7.68 15.16
CA PHE A 49 18.58 6.82 14.82
C PHE A 49 17.24 7.57 14.95
N VAL A 50 17.03 8.23 16.08
CA VAL A 50 15.78 8.98 16.35
C VAL A 50 15.58 10.11 15.34
N GLU A 51 16.66 10.84 15.00
CA GLU A 51 16.60 11.91 13.99
C GLU A 51 16.38 11.37 12.57
N SER A 52 16.86 10.17 12.27
CA SER A 52 16.73 9.58 10.94
C SER A 52 15.32 9.01 10.67
N ILE A 53 14.49 8.81 11.70
CA ILE A 53 13.12 8.31 11.51
C ILE A 53 12.29 9.32 10.74
N ILE A 54 11.93 8.98 9.52
CA ILE A 54 11.02 9.73 8.67
C ILE A 54 9.59 9.37 9.06
N ALA A 55 9.16 9.84 10.21
CA ALA A 55 7.80 9.63 10.62
C ALA A 55 6.91 10.69 9.97
N MET A 56 5.99 10.26 9.13
CA MET A 56 4.87 11.11 8.74
C MET A 56 3.89 11.11 9.90
N LYS A 57 3.68 12.26 10.55
CA LYS A 57 2.58 12.39 11.50
C LYS A 57 1.32 11.87 10.84
N PRO A 58 0.61 10.92 11.44
CA PRO A 58 -0.80 10.75 11.14
C PRO A 58 -1.47 12.06 11.56
N TYR A 59 -2.17 12.68 10.65
CA TYR A 59 -2.65 14.03 10.85
C TYR A 59 -3.94 14.04 11.67
N SER A 60 -3.82 14.33 12.95
CA SER A 60 -4.85 15.00 13.72
C SER A 60 -4.15 15.76 14.85
N ASP A 61 -4.49 17.02 15.02
CA ASP A 61 -3.90 17.86 16.08
C ASP A 61 -4.29 17.40 17.50
N ASP A 62 -5.29 16.52 17.64
CA ASP A 62 -5.91 16.13 18.91
C ASP A 62 -5.67 14.67 19.32
N GLY A 63 -4.52 14.08 18.98
CA GLY A 63 -4.18 12.76 19.49
C GLY A 63 -4.01 11.65 18.44
N GLY A 64 -4.00 11.97 17.17
CA GLY A 64 -3.58 11.13 16.04
C GLY A 64 -4.27 9.77 15.92
N ILE A 65 -4.49 9.33 14.70
CA ILE A 65 -4.92 7.96 14.43
C ILE A 65 -3.80 7.02 14.89
N ASP A 66 -4.06 6.17 15.88
CA ASP A 66 -3.15 5.09 16.26
C ASP A 66 -3.27 3.96 15.23
N VAL A 67 -2.41 4.01 14.22
CA VAL A 67 -2.39 3.03 13.13
C VAL A 67 -2.18 1.61 13.65
N MET A 68 -1.34 1.42 14.67
CA MET A 68 -1.06 0.09 15.21
C MET A 68 -2.25 -0.44 16.00
N GLN A 69 -2.92 0.41 16.79
CA GLN A 69 -4.16 0.04 17.46
C GLN A 69 -5.26 -0.33 16.45
N ASN A 70 -5.38 0.43 15.36
CA ASN A 70 -6.30 0.11 14.27
C ASN A 70 -5.97 -1.25 13.63
N VAL A 71 -4.70 -1.54 13.37
CA VAL A 71 -4.25 -2.85 12.85
C VAL A 71 -4.67 -3.98 13.80
N LEU A 72 -4.43 -3.84 15.11
CA LEU A 72 -4.79 -4.84 16.11
C LEU A 72 -6.31 -5.05 16.20
N THR A 73 -7.09 -3.98 16.16
CA THR A 73 -8.56 -4.03 16.15
C THR A 73 -9.08 -4.78 14.92
N ILE A 74 -8.54 -4.46 13.74
CA ILE A 74 -8.92 -5.13 12.48
C ILE A 74 -8.53 -6.61 12.53
N GLN A 75 -7.33 -6.95 13.01
CA GLN A 75 -6.90 -8.35 13.16
C GLN A 75 -7.81 -9.13 14.10
N SER A 76 -8.19 -8.54 15.24
CA SER A 76 -9.16 -9.14 16.16
C SER A 76 -10.52 -9.40 15.49
N ALA A 77 -11.00 -8.47 14.65
CA ALA A 77 -12.25 -8.65 13.91
C ALA A 77 -12.15 -9.80 12.88
N ILE A 78 -11.01 -9.92 12.18
CA ILE A 78 -10.74 -11.01 11.24
C ILE A 78 -10.76 -12.36 11.97
N GLU A 79 -10.03 -12.48 13.08
CA GLU A 79 -9.96 -13.70 13.89
C GLU A 79 -11.33 -14.13 14.43
N LYS A 80 -12.15 -13.15 14.85
CA LYS A 80 -13.51 -13.38 15.34
C LYS A 80 -14.54 -13.55 14.23
N HIS A 81 -14.15 -13.43 12.97
CA HIS A 81 -15.06 -13.47 11.82
C HIS A 81 -16.19 -12.44 11.91
N LYS A 82 -15.88 -11.21 12.31
CA LYS A 82 -16.85 -10.12 12.50
C LYS A 82 -16.66 -9.02 11.47
N LYS A 83 -17.76 -8.35 11.13
CA LYS A 83 -17.70 -7.11 10.37
C LYS A 83 -17.16 -5.98 11.25
N ILE A 84 -16.64 -4.97 10.58
CA ILE A 84 -16.27 -3.71 11.22
C ILE A 84 -17.03 -2.55 10.61
N LYS A 85 -17.24 -1.53 11.42
CA LYS A 85 -17.72 -0.22 11.00
C LYS A 85 -16.58 0.77 11.19
N LEU A 86 -16.34 1.62 10.21
CA LEU A 86 -15.24 2.58 10.26
C LEU A 86 -15.61 3.88 9.57
N ALA A 87 -15.04 5.00 10.05
CA ALA A 87 -14.99 6.26 9.35
C ALA A 87 -13.68 6.36 8.55
N LEU A 88 -13.75 6.85 7.32
CA LEU A 88 -12.56 7.08 6.50
C LEU A 88 -12.35 8.58 6.35
N GLY A 89 -11.26 9.07 6.91
CA GLY A 89 -10.89 10.48 6.82
C GLY A 89 -10.31 10.85 5.47
N VAL A 90 -10.43 12.12 5.16
CA VAL A 90 -9.90 12.73 3.93
C VAL A 90 -9.22 14.06 4.25
N TYR A 91 -8.19 14.40 3.48
CA TYR A 91 -7.59 15.74 3.54
C TYR A 91 -8.42 16.70 2.72
N ARG A 92 -8.71 17.88 3.29
CA ARG A 92 -9.37 18.98 2.61
C ARG A 92 -8.56 20.25 2.78
N TYR A 93 -8.49 21.04 1.73
CA TYR A 93 -7.93 22.38 1.80
C TYR A 93 -8.98 23.34 2.32
N GLU A 94 -8.70 24.01 3.43
CA GLU A 94 -9.55 25.03 4.03
C GLU A 94 -9.05 26.42 3.57
N GLU A 95 -9.77 27.04 2.66
CA GLU A 95 -9.37 28.30 2.03
C GLU A 95 -9.18 29.47 3.02
N ARG A 96 -9.93 29.48 4.14
CA ARG A 96 -9.85 30.56 5.13
C ARG A 96 -8.57 30.50 5.96
N GLU A 97 -8.06 29.33 6.20
CA GLU A 97 -6.90 29.06 7.05
C GLU A 97 -5.66 28.77 6.22
N GLU A 98 -5.84 28.66 4.89
CA GLU A 98 -4.78 28.32 3.91
C GLU A 98 -4.02 27.04 4.27
N GLU A 99 -4.70 26.06 4.88
CA GLU A 99 -4.10 24.82 5.35
C GLU A 99 -4.85 23.55 4.91
N LEU A 100 -4.15 22.40 4.99
CA LEU A 100 -4.74 21.08 4.79
C LEU A 100 -5.21 20.53 6.12
N VAL A 101 -6.53 20.32 6.24
CA VAL A 101 -7.16 19.75 7.42
C VAL A 101 -7.60 18.32 7.14
N PHE A 102 -7.30 17.43 8.08
CA PHE A 102 -7.82 16.06 8.06
C PHE A 102 -9.22 16.04 8.69
N LYS A 103 -10.20 15.56 7.95
CA LYS A 103 -11.60 15.48 8.42
C LYS A 103 -12.13 14.07 8.26
N THR A 104 -12.75 13.57 9.32
CA THR A 104 -13.54 12.34 9.30
C THR A 104 -15.04 12.69 9.15
N PRO A 105 -15.83 11.82 8.54
CA PRO A 105 -17.26 12.07 8.40
C PRO A 105 -17.99 11.86 9.74
N ASP A 106 -18.68 12.89 10.22
CA ASP A 106 -19.54 12.82 11.43
C ASP A 106 -20.87 12.08 11.15
N ASP A 107 -21.26 11.95 9.88
CA ASP A 107 -22.53 11.32 9.47
C ASP A 107 -22.39 9.80 9.44
N GLU A 108 -23.16 9.11 10.27
CA GLU A 108 -23.23 7.65 10.34
C GLU A 108 -23.49 6.99 8.98
N LYS A 109 -24.24 7.65 8.07
CA LYS A 109 -24.51 7.15 6.72
C LYS A 109 -23.27 7.12 5.81
N LYS A 110 -22.25 7.89 6.17
CA LYS A 110 -20.97 7.95 5.44
C LYS A 110 -19.94 6.95 5.97
N LYS A 111 -20.21 6.33 7.13
CA LYS A 111 -19.36 5.26 7.66
C LYS A 111 -19.47 4.00 6.80
N TRP A 112 -18.38 3.28 6.74
CA TRP A 112 -18.28 2.01 6.01
C TRP A 112 -18.57 0.85 6.95
N CYS A 113 -19.44 -0.06 6.51
CA CYS A 113 -19.62 -1.36 7.14
C CYS A 113 -19.04 -2.41 6.18
N VAL A 114 -17.99 -3.09 6.61
CA VAL A 114 -17.20 -3.98 5.74
C VAL A 114 -16.87 -5.30 6.43
N SER A 115 -16.68 -6.33 5.64
CA SER A 115 -16.11 -7.61 6.09
C SER A 115 -14.59 -7.56 5.91
N PRO A 116 -13.81 -7.44 6.99
CA PRO A 116 -12.36 -7.39 6.91
C PRO A 116 -11.82 -8.77 6.52
N VAL A 117 -10.90 -8.80 5.57
CA VAL A 117 -10.33 -10.05 5.06
C VAL A 117 -8.86 -10.20 5.41
N ARG A 118 -8.08 -9.15 5.19
CA ARG A 118 -6.65 -9.17 5.44
C ARG A 118 -6.08 -7.77 5.65
N VAL A 119 -5.11 -7.65 6.54
CA VAL A 119 -4.24 -6.47 6.64
C VAL A 119 -2.95 -6.75 5.87
N ILE A 120 -2.52 -5.78 5.07
CA ILE A 120 -1.36 -5.87 4.19
C ILE A 120 -0.48 -4.64 4.42
N MET A 121 0.84 -4.84 4.44
CA MET A 121 1.79 -3.73 4.44
C MET A 121 2.40 -3.55 3.06
N SER A 122 2.34 -2.34 2.53
CA SER A 122 2.95 -1.98 1.25
C SER A 122 3.39 -0.52 1.25
N ASN A 123 4.55 -0.25 0.67
CA ASN A 123 5.14 1.09 0.59
C ASN A 123 5.19 1.81 1.96
N GLY A 124 5.46 1.06 3.04
CA GLY A 124 5.54 1.59 4.39
C GLY A 124 4.19 1.97 5.03
N ARG A 125 3.05 1.52 4.46
CA ARG A 125 1.69 1.76 4.98
C ARG A 125 0.91 0.48 5.11
N TYR A 126 -0.02 0.45 6.06
CA TYR A 126 -0.99 -0.63 6.18
C TYR A 126 -2.25 -0.35 5.37
N TYR A 127 -2.74 -1.40 4.73
CA TYR A 127 -3.99 -1.42 3.97
C TYR A 127 -4.88 -2.53 4.48
N LEU A 128 -6.13 -2.23 4.70
CA LEU A 128 -7.17 -3.23 4.91
C LEU A 128 -7.76 -3.63 3.57
N LEU A 129 -7.73 -4.91 3.31
CA LEU A 129 -8.48 -5.56 2.24
C LEU A 129 -9.80 -6.03 2.81
N ALA A 130 -10.92 -5.57 2.28
CA ALA A 130 -12.25 -5.84 2.79
C ALA A 130 -13.28 -6.03 1.67
N LEU A 131 -14.39 -6.67 1.99
CA LEU A 131 -15.58 -6.75 1.14
C LEU A 131 -16.65 -5.77 1.62
N SER A 132 -17.32 -5.11 0.68
CA SER A 132 -18.44 -4.23 0.96
C SER A 132 -19.60 -4.50 0.02
N LYS A 133 -20.82 -4.53 0.59
CA LYS A 133 -22.07 -4.62 -0.20
C LYS A 133 -22.50 -3.28 -0.81
N LYS A 134 -21.84 -2.18 -0.45
CA LYS A 134 -22.19 -0.85 -0.99
C LYS A 134 -21.75 -0.66 -2.44
N MET A 135 -20.88 -1.52 -2.95
CA MET A 135 -20.40 -1.44 -4.32
C MET A 135 -21.10 -2.48 -5.20
N PRO A 136 -21.53 -2.12 -6.43
CA PRO A 136 -22.06 -3.07 -7.38
C PRO A 136 -21.03 -4.16 -7.68
N GLY A 137 -21.39 -5.43 -7.48
CA GLY A 137 -20.49 -6.57 -7.75
C GLY A 137 -19.88 -7.24 -6.52
N GLY A 138 -20.11 -6.73 -5.31
CA GLY A 138 -19.54 -7.30 -4.08
C GLY A 138 -18.02 -7.13 -4.01
N ASP A 139 -17.53 -5.97 -4.44
CA ASP A 139 -16.13 -5.77 -4.74
C ASP A 139 -15.24 -5.69 -3.51
N THR A 140 -14.05 -6.16 -3.73
CA THR A 140 -12.91 -6.00 -2.87
C THR A 140 -12.50 -4.55 -2.83
N LEU A 141 -12.46 -3.98 -1.65
CA LEU A 141 -12.03 -2.64 -1.40
C LEU A 141 -10.71 -2.63 -0.63
N PHE A 142 -9.88 -1.64 -0.93
CA PHE A 142 -8.66 -1.35 -0.19
C PHE A 142 -8.85 -0.05 0.59
N PHE A 143 -8.59 -0.12 1.86
CA PHE A 143 -8.65 1.04 2.74
C PHE A 143 -7.28 1.29 3.37
N ARG A 144 -6.79 2.52 3.34
CA ARG A 144 -5.60 2.91 4.08
C ARG A 144 -5.92 2.96 5.57
N VAL A 145 -5.18 2.18 6.36
CA VAL A 145 -5.42 2.09 7.81
C VAL A 145 -5.07 3.40 8.53
N ASP A 146 -4.10 4.15 8.01
CA ASP A 146 -3.70 5.47 8.52
C ASP A 146 -4.72 6.60 8.25
N LEU A 147 -5.80 6.30 7.52
CA LEU A 147 -6.94 7.21 7.30
C LEU A 147 -8.22 6.74 8.01
N MET A 148 -8.16 5.62 8.72
CA MET A 148 -9.32 5.09 9.43
C MET A 148 -9.44 5.68 10.82
N ASP A 149 -10.64 6.09 11.14
CA ASP A 149 -11.04 6.55 12.46
C ASP A 149 -12.26 5.78 12.94
N GLU A 150 -12.48 5.75 14.25
CA GLU A 150 -13.67 5.13 14.88
C GLU A 150 -13.96 3.70 14.39
N ILE A 151 -12.97 2.80 14.50
CA ILE A 151 -13.17 1.39 14.11
C ILE A 151 -13.91 0.64 15.21
N ASP A 152 -15.16 0.20 14.89
CA ASP A 152 -15.98 -0.62 15.76
C ASP A 152 -16.11 -2.04 15.22
N ILE A 153 -15.92 -3.05 16.08
CA ILE A 153 -16.22 -4.45 15.75
C ILE A 153 -17.71 -4.69 15.98
N LEU A 154 -18.41 -5.18 14.96
CA LEU A 154 -19.84 -5.45 15.02
C LEU A 154 -20.07 -6.88 15.52
N ASP A 155 -20.22 -7.06 16.83
CA ASP A 155 -20.31 -8.38 17.46
C ASP A 155 -21.47 -9.25 16.96
N ASN A 156 -22.55 -8.64 16.51
CA ASN A 156 -23.72 -9.33 16.01
C ASN A 156 -23.69 -9.58 14.48
N GLU A 157 -22.69 -9.08 13.77
CA GLU A 157 -22.57 -9.21 12.31
C GLU A 157 -21.40 -10.10 11.91
N ARG A 158 -21.71 -11.22 11.26
CA ARG A 158 -20.68 -12.11 10.73
C ARG A 158 -20.07 -11.57 9.45
N ALA A 159 -18.74 -11.61 9.36
CA ALA A 159 -18.02 -11.24 8.16
C ALA A 159 -18.31 -12.22 7.01
N GLU A 160 -18.36 -11.69 5.81
CA GLU A 160 -18.46 -12.44 4.57
C GLU A 160 -17.06 -12.61 3.99
N TYR A 161 -16.82 -13.73 3.30
CA TYR A 161 -15.52 -14.01 2.68
C TYR A 161 -15.70 -14.15 1.17
N PRO A 162 -14.70 -13.75 0.40
CA PRO A 162 -14.74 -13.90 -1.04
C PRO A 162 -14.80 -15.38 -1.41
N THR A 163 -15.66 -15.70 -2.37
CA THR A 163 -15.79 -17.05 -2.93
C THR A 163 -14.78 -17.30 -4.05
N SER A 164 -14.11 -16.26 -4.55
CA SER A 164 -13.13 -16.36 -5.63
C SER A 164 -11.76 -16.85 -5.15
N ASN A 165 -11.08 -17.63 -5.99
CA ASN A 165 -9.74 -18.15 -5.72
C ASN A 165 -8.63 -17.07 -5.82
N GLU A 166 -8.95 -15.83 -6.18
CA GLU A 166 -7.98 -14.73 -6.29
C GLU A 166 -7.21 -14.47 -4.99
N TRP A 167 -7.84 -14.72 -3.86
CA TRP A 167 -7.29 -14.55 -2.52
C TRP A 167 -6.30 -15.62 -2.09
N ASN A 168 -6.28 -16.75 -2.79
CA ASN A 168 -5.38 -17.88 -2.47
C ASN A 168 -3.91 -17.56 -2.82
N ASN A 169 -3.68 -16.58 -3.69
CA ASN A 169 -2.34 -16.07 -3.98
C ASN A 169 -2.28 -14.56 -3.71
N PRO A 170 -2.05 -14.14 -2.44
CA PRO A 170 -2.00 -12.72 -2.08
C PRO A 170 -0.94 -11.94 -2.85
N LYS A 171 0.19 -12.57 -3.18
CA LYS A 171 1.27 -11.93 -3.94
C LYS A 171 0.81 -11.57 -5.35
N LYS A 172 0.20 -12.52 -6.06
CA LYS A 172 -0.33 -12.28 -7.41
C LYS A 172 -1.44 -11.24 -7.40
N PHE A 173 -2.31 -11.29 -6.37
CA PHE A 173 -3.37 -10.31 -6.19
C PHE A 173 -2.82 -8.89 -5.99
N LEU A 174 -1.79 -8.71 -5.15
CA LEU A 174 -1.14 -7.42 -4.93
C LEU A 174 -0.50 -6.86 -6.20
N ILE A 175 0.17 -7.72 -6.95
CA ILE A 175 0.81 -7.34 -8.22
C ILE A 175 -0.23 -6.89 -9.26
N ALA A 176 -1.40 -7.54 -9.32
CA ALA A 176 -2.48 -7.18 -10.23
C ALA A 176 -3.22 -5.89 -9.85
N ASN A 177 -3.05 -5.41 -8.62
CA ASN A 177 -3.70 -4.19 -8.11
C ASN A 177 -2.66 -3.19 -7.59
N PRO A 178 -1.81 -2.62 -8.46
CA PRO A 178 -0.84 -1.61 -8.05
C PRO A 178 -1.58 -0.42 -7.42
N TYR A 179 -0.96 0.20 -6.40
CA TYR A 179 -1.55 1.30 -5.62
C TYR A 179 -2.85 1.00 -4.88
N PHE A 180 -3.31 -0.26 -4.84
CA PHE A 180 -4.52 -0.68 -4.11
C PHE A 180 -5.79 0.09 -4.49
N TYR A 181 -5.95 0.40 -5.76
CA TYR A 181 -7.22 0.89 -6.29
C TYR A 181 -8.18 -0.27 -6.52
N SER A 182 -9.44 -0.06 -6.15
CA SER A 182 -10.54 -0.95 -6.51
C SER A 182 -11.20 -0.47 -7.80
N GLY A 183 -11.69 -1.37 -8.63
CA GLY A 183 -12.38 -1.01 -9.87
C GLY A 183 -12.34 -2.12 -10.92
N GLU A 184 -12.76 -1.77 -12.12
CA GLU A 184 -12.81 -2.69 -13.25
C GLU A 184 -11.42 -3.19 -13.64
N LYS A 185 -11.37 -4.47 -13.96
CA LYS A 185 -10.15 -5.14 -14.44
C LYS A 185 -10.27 -5.40 -15.92
N GLU A 186 -9.25 -5.02 -16.66
CA GLU A 186 -9.19 -5.15 -18.11
C GLU A 186 -7.88 -5.81 -18.55
N ASN A 187 -7.91 -6.35 -19.77
CA ASN A 187 -6.70 -6.81 -20.45
C ASN A 187 -6.11 -5.64 -21.24
N ILE A 188 -4.91 -5.24 -20.88
CA ILE A 188 -4.23 -4.08 -21.47
C ILE A 188 -3.04 -4.55 -22.29
N VAL A 189 -2.91 -4.02 -23.49
CA VAL A 189 -1.73 -4.24 -24.35
C VAL A 189 -1.00 -2.93 -24.54
N ILE A 190 0.29 -2.91 -24.15
CA ILE A 190 1.11 -1.70 -24.20
C ILE A 190 2.55 -2.03 -24.59
N GLY A 191 3.24 -1.09 -25.25
CA GLY A 191 4.66 -1.19 -25.58
C GLY A 191 5.52 -0.40 -24.59
N PHE A 192 6.57 -1.02 -24.08
CA PHE A 192 7.57 -0.39 -23.23
C PHE A 192 8.93 -0.43 -23.89
N LYS A 193 9.76 0.56 -23.62
CA LYS A 193 11.17 0.50 -24.02
C LYS A 193 11.85 -0.67 -23.28
N GLU A 194 12.77 -1.35 -23.98
CA GLU A 194 13.50 -2.46 -23.37
C GLU A 194 14.20 -2.08 -22.07
N GLU A 195 14.71 -0.86 -21.97
CA GLU A 195 15.35 -0.31 -20.75
C GLU A 195 14.41 -0.14 -19.55
N GLN A 196 13.08 -0.11 -19.78
CA GLN A 196 12.06 0.00 -18.71
C GLN A 196 11.66 -1.36 -18.12
N MET A 197 12.18 -2.47 -18.67
CA MET A 197 11.75 -3.81 -18.25
C MET A 197 12.10 -4.11 -16.79
N THR A 198 13.13 -3.50 -16.22
CA THR A 198 13.42 -3.62 -14.78
C THR A 198 12.27 -3.11 -13.92
N GLN A 199 11.70 -1.95 -14.26
CA GLN A 199 10.54 -1.40 -13.56
C GLN A 199 9.29 -2.28 -13.72
N ILE A 200 9.10 -2.87 -14.92
CA ILE A 200 8.00 -3.81 -15.15
C ILE A 200 8.12 -5.02 -14.24
N VAL A 201 9.32 -5.59 -14.13
CA VAL A 201 9.60 -6.73 -13.27
C VAL A 201 9.38 -6.38 -11.80
N ASP A 202 9.86 -5.23 -11.35
CA ASP A 202 9.74 -4.77 -9.95
C ASP A 202 8.26 -4.61 -9.52
N TRP A 203 7.41 -4.09 -10.40
CA TRP A 203 6.01 -3.84 -10.10
C TRP A 203 5.09 -5.03 -10.40
N PHE A 204 5.33 -5.74 -11.49
CA PHE A 204 4.40 -6.75 -12.02
C PHE A 204 4.94 -8.18 -11.97
N GLY A 205 6.07 -8.36 -11.29
CA GLY A 205 6.63 -9.66 -10.94
C GLY A 205 7.40 -10.36 -12.05
N THR A 206 8.03 -11.46 -11.66
CA THR A 206 8.82 -12.34 -12.54
C THR A 206 8.18 -13.72 -12.62
N GLU A 207 8.50 -14.46 -13.69
CA GLU A 207 8.23 -15.90 -13.84
C GLU A 207 6.84 -16.35 -13.33
N GLU A 208 6.80 -16.96 -12.16
CA GLU A 208 5.61 -17.61 -11.62
C GLU A 208 4.51 -16.64 -11.17
N ASN A 209 4.87 -15.40 -10.84
CA ASN A 209 3.95 -14.43 -10.24
C ASN A 209 3.61 -13.24 -11.16
N LYS A 210 4.17 -13.21 -12.36
CA LYS A 210 3.91 -12.11 -13.30
C LYS A 210 2.45 -12.06 -13.74
N VAL A 211 1.94 -10.84 -13.91
CA VAL A 211 0.58 -10.58 -14.41
C VAL A 211 0.58 -10.10 -15.87
N TYR A 212 1.68 -10.30 -16.56
CA TYR A 212 1.86 -9.92 -17.97
C TYR A 212 2.47 -11.05 -18.81
N GLU A 213 2.28 -10.94 -20.12
CA GLU A 213 2.89 -11.81 -21.14
C GLU A 213 3.67 -10.95 -22.13
N ILE A 214 4.85 -11.40 -22.51
CA ILE A 214 5.59 -10.80 -23.64
C ILE A 214 4.99 -11.35 -24.92
N ILE A 215 4.35 -10.49 -25.70
CA ILE A 215 3.66 -10.90 -26.94
C ILE A 215 4.39 -10.47 -28.22
N GLY A 216 5.56 -9.88 -28.08
CA GLY A 216 6.44 -9.52 -29.19
C GLY A 216 7.29 -8.29 -28.93
N SER A 217 7.97 -7.84 -29.95
CA SER A 217 8.75 -6.59 -29.94
C SER A 217 8.62 -5.90 -31.30
N TYR A 218 8.84 -4.59 -31.32
CA TYR A 218 8.86 -3.79 -32.55
C TYR A 218 9.79 -2.61 -32.41
N MET A 219 10.20 -2.04 -33.55
CA MET A 219 10.99 -0.82 -33.60
C MET A 219 10.05 0.39 -33.71
N PHE A 220 9.98 1.20 -32.68
CA PHE A 220 9.29 2.48 -32.74
C PHE A 220 10.24 3.53 -33.31
N LYS A 221 9.81 4.18 -34.37
CA LYS A 221 10.50 5.33 -34.96
C LYS A 221 9.65 6.56 -34.67
N PRO A 222 10.05 7.40 -33.71
CA PRO A 222 9.34 8.66 -33.50
C PRO A 222 9.46 9.52 -34.76
N ASP A 223 8.39 10.26 -35.06
CA ASP A 223 8.39 11.20 -36.16
C ASP A 223 9.51 12.22 -35.98
N THR A 224 10.17 12.59 -37.06
CA THR A 224 11.33 13.46 -37.05
C THR A 224 10.95 14.85 -36.54
N ASP A 225 11.45 15.23 -35.37
CA ASP A 225 11.46 16.61 -34.95
C ASP A 225 12.65 17.33 -35.60
N GLY A 226 12.37 18.31 -36.46
CA GLY A 226 13.38 19.19 -37.04
C GLY A 226 14.39 18.53 -38.00
N GLY A 227 14.04 17.43 -38.71
CA GLY A 227 14.88 16.85 -39.78
C GLY A 227 16.09 16.01 -39.31
N LYS A 228 16.27 15.75 -38.05
CA LYS A 228 17.27 14.81 -37.53
C LYS A 228 16.71 13.38 -37.55
N LYS A 229 17.45 12.45 -38.16
CA LYS A 229 17.13 11.01 -38.06
C LYS A 229 17.28 10.58 -36.59
N ILE A 230 16.17 10.25 -35.96
CA ILE A 230 16.18 9.62 -34.64
C ILE A 230 16.32 8.11 -34.84
N ASN A 231 17.29 7.51 -34.17
CA ASN A 231 17.42 6.05 -34.14
C ASN A 231 16.14 5.43 -33.57
N GLY A 232 15.64 4.38 -34.24
CA GLY A 232 14.46 3.67 -33.71
C GLY A 232 14.71 3.10 -32.33
N VAL A 233 13.69 3.13 -31.48
CA VAL A 233 13.72 2.58 -30.14
C VAL A 233 13.07 1.20 -30.16
N LYS A 234 13.75 0.20 -29.59
CA LYS A 234 13.20 -1.14 -29.45
C LYS A 234 12.14 -1.12 -28.33
N MET A 235 10.93 -1.53 -28.69
CA MET A 235 9.79 -1.63 -27.80
C MET A 235 9.45 -3.09 -27.58
N ILE A 236 9.21 -3.46 -26.32
CA ILE A 236 8.70 -4.77 -25.94
C ILE A 236 7.19 -4.64 -25.77
N LYS A 237 6.41 -5.46 -26.45
CA LYS A 237 4.96 -5.45 -26.37
C LYS A 237 4.49 -6.43 -25.30
N LEU A 238 3.80 -5.89 -24.29
CA LEU A 238 3.30 -6.64 -23.17
C LEU A 238 1.77 -6.67 -23.19
N ARG A 239 1.20 -7.82 -22.82
CA ARG A 239 -0.21 -7.96 -22.48
C ARG A 239 -0.31 -8.15 -20.99
N PHE A 240 -1.03 -7.27 -20.31
CA PHE A 240 -1.40 -7.38 -18.91
C PHE A 240 -2.79 -7.98 -18.79
N ASN A 241 -2.94 -9.04 -18.00
CA ASN A 241 -4.21 -9.75 -17.85
C ASN A 241 -4.90 -9.34 -16.56
N ALA A 242 -6.16 -8.90 -16.68
CA ALA A 242 -7.03 -8.58 -15.54
C ALA A 242 -6.40 -7.59 -14.53
N VAL A 243 -5.81 -6.49 -15.02
CA VAL A 243 -5.27 -5.42 -14.17
C VAL A 243 -6.32 -4.34 -13.93
N ASN A 244 -6.27 -3.72 -12.76
CA ASN A 244 -7.12 -2.57 -12.46
C ASN A 244 -6.73 -1.38 -13.35
N VAL A 245 -7.68 -0.90 -14.16
CA VAL A 245 -7.43 0.14 -15.18
C VAL A 245 -6.96 1.45 -14.54
N MET A 246 -7.59 1.88 -13.47
CA MET A 246 -7.24 3.15 -12.81
C MET A 246 -5.84 3.07 -12.20
N ALA A 247 -5.55 2.01 -11.45
CA ALA A 247 -4.24 1.79 -10.85
C ALA A 247 -3.14 1.72 -11.89
N PHE A 248 -3.39 1.01 -13.00
CA PHE A 248 -2.45 0.87 -14.09
C PHE A 248 -2.21 2.20 -14.81
N SER A 249 -3.27 3.00 -15.03
CA SER A 249 -3.15 4.33 -15.65
C SER A 249 -2.28 5.26 -14.82
N PHE A 250 -2.46 5.29 -13.51
CA PHE A 250 -1.59 6.08 -12.61
C PHE A 250 -0.13 5.63 -12.69
N TRP A 251 0.11 4.31 -12.76
CA TRP A 251 1.45 3.78 -12.85
C TRP A 251 2.14 4.16 -14.19
N VAL A 252 1.40 4.13 -15.30
CA VAL A 252 1.95 4.49 -16.63
C VAL A 252 2.27 5.99 -16.74
N MET A 253 1.56 6.84 -16.01
CA MET A 253 1.74 8.31 -16.05
C MET A 253 2.89 8.82 -15.17
N GLN A 254 3.53 7.99 -14.37
CA GLN A 254 4.72 8.33 -13.59
C GLN A 254 6.02 8.16 -14.40
#